data_ddc2f6789a5659de8a6623301412f784
#
_entry.id   ddc2f6789a5659de8a6623301412f784
#
_cell.length_a   1.000
_cell.length_b   1.000
_cell.length_c   1.000
_cell.angle_alpha   90.00
_cell.angle_beta   90.00
_cell.angle_gamma   90.00
#
_symmetry.space_group_name_H-M   'P 1'
#
loop_
_entity.id
_entity.type
_entity.pdbx_description
1 polymer ?
#
loop_
_entity_poly.entity_id
_entity_poly.type
_entity_poly.pdbx_seq_one_letter_code
_entity_poly.pdbx_strand_id
1 'polypeptide(L)'
;MADTVSITYVDPEGASKERSTTVDRGKTLLEAGHMAGVEIEATCGERGRCRTCRVKVISGEVPPPTIQDTVQLGHEEVRENFRLACQTKVIADTTVMALPPKAEVGHQILSSDKSLADDDRMTLDCGVAKYVVKATTPTEEHHQTSDWEEMLSVLPGHVSRDVSX
;
A
#
# COMPACT_ATOMS: atom_id res chain seq x y z
N MET A 1 -36.48 -16.22 -8.05
CA MET A 1 -35.40 -16.30 -9.05
C MET A 1 -34.31 -15.40 -8.61
N ALA A 2 -33.10 -15.93 -8.46
CA ALA A 2 -31.95 -15.09 -8.06
C ALA A 2 -31.63 -14.14 -9.22
N ASP A 3 -31.64 -12.84 -8.92
CA ASP A 3 -31.35 -11.80 -9.90
C ASP A 3 -29.82 -11.62 -9.92
N THR A 4 -29.16 -12.42 -10.75
CA THR A 4 -27.69 -12.45 -10.84
C THR A 4 -27.19 -11.56 -11.98
N VAL A 5 -26.03 -10.94 -11.79
CA VAL A 5 -25.37 -10.08 -12.76
C VAL A 5 -23.95 -10.55 -12.98
N SER A 6 -23.42 -10.28 -14.18
CA SER A 6 -22.07 -10.68 -14.59
C SER A 6 -21.13 -9.49 -14.43
N ILE A 7 -20.04 -9.70 -13.70
CA ILE A 7 -19.02 -8.65 -13.53
C ILE A 7 -17.71 -9.15 -14.15
N THR A 8 -17.14 -8.33 -15.02
CA THR A 8 -15.87 -8.62 -15.69
C THR A 8 -14.79 -7.66 -15.19
N TYR A 9 -13.68 -8.22 -14.73
CA TYR A 9 -12.50 -7.47 -14.29
C TYR A 9 -11.43 -7.55 -15.35
N VAL A 10 -10.90 -6.38 -15.72
CA VAL A 10 -9.78 -6.27 -16.66
C VAL A 10 -8.56 -5.72 -15.92
N ASP A 11 -7.39 -6.17 -16.35
CA ASP A 11 -6.12 -5.76 -15.77
C ASP A 11 -5.63 -4.48 -16.48
N PRO A 12 -5.07 -3.49 -15.78
CA PRO A 12 -4.57 -2.27 -16.42
C PRO A 12 -3.38 -2.51 -17.36
N GLU A 13 -2.67 -3.63 -17.24
CA GLU A 13 -1.50 -3.93 -18.10
C GLU A 13 -1.83 -4.58 -19.43
N GLY A 14 -3.11 -4.76 -19.74
CA GLY A 14 -3.53 -5.28 -21.03
C GLY A 14 -4.40 -6.53 -20.96
N ALA A 15 -5.10 -6.77 -22.00
CA ALA A 15 -6.22 -7.68 -22.16
C ALA A 15 -5.96 -9.19 -21.95
N SER A 16 -4.86 -9.57 -21.30
CA SER A 16 -4.48 -10.98 -21.20
C SER A 16 -5.16 -11.74 -20.07
N LYS A 17 -5.81 -11.05 -19.13
CA LYS A 17 -6.46 -11.70 -17.99
C LYS A 17 -7.77 -11.03 -17.64
N GLU A 18 -8.76 -11.22 -18.49
CA GLU A 18 -10.13 -10.91 -18.08
C GLU A 18 -10.61 -11.99 -17.15
N ARG A 19 -11.17 -11.59 -16.03
CA ARG A 19 -11.79 -12.50 -15.06
C ARG A 19 -13.23 -12.09 -14.87
N SER A 20 -14.15 -13.00 -15.12
CA SER A 20 -15.57 -12.72 -14.94
C SER A 20 -16.16 -13.63 -13.88
N THR A 21 -17.17 -13.12 -13.20
CA THR A 21 -17.91 -13.85 -12.20
C THR A 21 -19.38 -13.43 -12.25
N THR A 22 -20.25 -14.32 -11.81
CA THR A 22 -21.68 -14.02 -11.67
C THR A 22 -22.01 -13.92 -10.18
N VAL A 23 -22.62 -12.81 -9.79
CA VAL A 23 -22.94 -12.53 -8.39
C VAL A 23 -24.39 -12.07 -8.26
N ASP A 24 -24.93 -12.18 -7.07
CA ASP A 24 -26.25 -11.66 -6.77
C ASP A 24 -26.23 -10.13 -6.78
N ARG A 25 -27.27 -9.54 -7.35
CA ARG A 25 -27.44 -8.09 -7.36
C ARG A 25 -27.45 -7.57 -5.92
N GLY A 26 -26.73 -6.47 -5.70
CA GLY A 26 -26.61 -5.85 -4.38
C GLY A 26 -25.31 -6.17 -3.64
N LYS A 27 -24.54 -7.15 -4.10
CA LYS A 27 -23.18 -7.37 -3.59
C LYS A 27 -22.28 -6.22 -4.02
N THR A 28 -21.14 -6.06 -3.36
CA THR A 28 -20.19 -5.01 -3.73
C THR A 28 -19.27 -5.49 -4.86
N LEU A 29 -18.70 -4.54 -5.60
CA LEU A 29 -17.66 -4.85 -6.59
C LEU A 29 -16.46 -5.54 -5.94
N LEU A 30 -16.16 -5.23 -4.68
CA LEU A 30 -15.08 -5.88 -3.95
C LEU A 30 -15.34 -7.37 -3.73
N GLU A 31 -16.55 -7.71 -3.24
CA GLU A 31 -16.97 -9.11 -3.07
C GLU A 31 -16.96 -9.87 -4.39
N ALA A 32 -17.46 -9.24 -5.44
CA ALA A 32 -17.46 -9.82 -6.79
C ALA A 32 -16.03 -10.06 -7.29
N GLY A 33 -15.12 -9.12 -7.01
CA GLY A 33 -13.70 -9.26 -7.36
C GLY A 33 -13.05 -10.45 -6.66
N HIS A 34 -13.28 -10.59 -5.37
CA HIS A 34 -12.76 -11.74 -4.60
C HIS A 34 -13.32 -13.06 -5.14
N MET A 35 -14.59 -13.10 -5.51
CA MET A 35 -15.20 -14.30 -6.12
C MET A 35 -14.60 -14.61 -7.49
N ALA A 36 -14.19 -13.60 -8.25
CA ALA A 36 -13.51 -13.75 -9.53
C ALA A 36 -12.03 -14.11 -9.38
N GLY A 37 -11.51 -14.15 -8.16
CA GLY A 37 -10.08 -14.36 -7.89
C GLY A 37 -9.24 -13.14 -8.24
N VAL A 38 -9.83 -11.95 -8.25
CA VAL A 38 -9.11 -10.69 -8.46
C VAL A 38 -8.73 -10.12 -7.10
N GLU A 39 -7.46 -9.84 -6.94
CA GLU A 39 -6.95 -9.31 -5.68
C GLU A 39 -7.15 -7.78 -5.63
N ILE A 40 -8.15 -7.36 -4.89
CA ILE A 40 -8.44 -5.94 -4.67
C ILE A 40 -8.21 -5.66 -3.18
N GLU A 41 -7.25 -4.81 -2.88
CA GLU A 41 -6.94 -4.46 -1.49
C GLU A 41 -8.05 -3.61 -0.86
N ALA A 42 -8.35 -3.86 0.41
CA ALA A 42 -9.32 -3.08 1.18
C ALA A 42 -8.77 -2.81 2.58
N THR A 43 -7.69 -2.05 2.66
CA THR A 43 -6.91 -1.80 3.88
C THR A 43 -7.76 -1.26 5.04
N CYS A 44 -8.81 -0.47 4.77
CA CYS A 44 -9.66 0.07 5.82
C CYS A 44 -10.73 -0.90 6.33
N GLY A 45 -10.76 -2.14 5.84
CA GLY A 45 -11.81 -3.10 6.18
C GLY A 45 -13.17 -2.71 5.59
N GLU A 46 -13.20 -2.33 4.34
CA GLU A 46 -14.42 -2.06 3.55
C GLU A 46 -15.25 -0.85 4.04
N ARG A 47 -14.67 0.03 4.86
CA ARG A 47 -15.38 1.15 5.48
C ARG A 47 -15.45 2.41 4.60
N GLY A 48 -14.92 2.36 3.37
CA GLY A 48 -14.89 3.52 2.50
C GLY A 48 -13.99 4.65 2.99
N ARG A 49 -12.95 4.34 3.78
CA ARG A 49 -12.08 5.34 4.42
C ARG A 49 -10.67 5.39 3.82
N CYS A 50 -10.44 4.65 2.74
CA CYS A 50 -9.16 4.63 2.05
C CYS A 50 -9.39 4.55 0.55
N ARG A 51 -8.32 4.52 -0.23
CA ARG A 51 -8.38 4.49 -1.69
C ARG A 51 -7.85 3.16 -2.27
N THR A 52 -7.53 2.19 -1.42
CA THR A 52 -6.86 0.97 -1.89
C THR A 52 -7.75 0.09 -2.77
N CYS A 53 -9.08 0.10 -2.52
CA CYS A 53 -10.04 -0.66 -3.32
C CYS A 53 -10.56 0.13 -4.54
N ARG A 54 -9.74 1.04 -5.08
CA ARG A 54 -10.14 1.87 -6.21
C ARG A 54 -10.22 1.04 -7.49
N VAL A 55 -11.34 1.18 -8.21
CA VAL A 55 -11.57 0.55 -9.52
C VAL A 55 -12.07 1.61 -10.50
N LYS A 56 -11.88 1.38 -11.79
CA LYS A 56 -12.42 2.24 -12.84
C LYS A 56 -13.51 1.48 -13.58
N VAL A 57 -14.70 2.05 -13.65
CA VAL A 57 -15.82 1.47 -14.41
C VAL A 57 -15.59 1.77 -15.88
N ILE A 58 -15.46 0.72 -16.71
CA ILE A 58 -15.22 0.81 -18.14
C ILE A 58 -16.54 0.82 -18.90
N SER A 59 -17.45 -0.08 -18.53
CA SER A 59 -18.77 -0.17 -19.17
C SER A 59 -19.76 -0.79 -18.20
N GLY A 60 -21.04 -0.60 -18.48
CA GLY A 60 -22.11 -1.10 -17.65
C GLY A 60 -22.70 -0.03 -16.74
N GLU A 61 -23.68 -0.39 -15.95
CA GLU A 61 -24.40 0.52 -15.10
C GLU A 61 -24.05 0.27 -13.63
N VAL A 62 -23.65 1.32 -12.94
CA VAL A 62 -23.35 1.30 -11.51
C VAL A 62 -24.17 2.38 -10.82
N PRO A 63 -24.43 2.26 -9.52
CA PRO A 63 -25.13 3.32 -8.79
C PRO A 63 -24.37 4.64 -8.83
N PRO A 64 -25.05 5.75 -8.57
CA PRO A 64 -24.38 7.04 -8.47
C PRO A 64 -23.27 6.99 -7.39
N PRO A 65 -22.24 7.82 -7.52
CA PRO A 65 -21.14 7.81 -6.55
C PRO A 65 -21.62 8.13 -5.14
N THR A 66 -21.06 7.46 -4.19
CA THR A 66 -21.35 7.68 -2.77
C THR A 66 -20.58 8.92 -2.25
N ILE A 67 -20.95 9.37 -1.07
CA ILE A 67 -20.22 10.45 -0.39
C ILE A 67 -18.76 10.00 -0.18
N GLN A 68 -18.55 8.73 0.19
CA GLN A 68 -17.23 8.17 0.39
C GLN A 68 -16.38 8.19 -0.89
N ASP A 69 -17.00 7.89 -2.05
CA ASP A 69 -16.30 8.01 -3.34
C ASP A 69 -15.79 9.44 -3.53
N THR A 70 -16.65 10.42 -3.33
CA THR A 70 -16.30 11.84 -3.52
C THR A 70 -15.21 12.29 -2.54
N VAL A 71 -15.31 11.88 -1.27
CA VAL A 71 -14.36 12.27 -0.23
C VAL A 71 -12.98 11.64 -0.46
N GLN A 72 -12.94 10.36 -0.85
CA GLN A 72 -11.68 9.64 -0.97
C GLN A 72 -11.01 9.82 -2.34
N LEU A 73 -11.80 9.85 -3.41
CA LEU A 73 -11.27 9.94 -4.77
C LEU A 73 -11.21 11.37 -5.31
N GLY A 74 -12.08 12.22 -4.79
CA GLY A 74 -12.22 13.58 -5.32
C GLY A 74 -13.16 13.65 -6.53
N HIS A 75 -13.58 14.86 -6.89
CA HIS A 75 -14.55 15.07 -7.95
C HIS A 75 -14.03 14.66 -9.34
N GLU A 76 -12.75 14.81 -9.58
CA GLU A 76 -12.15 14.51 -10.89
C GLU A 76 -12.16 13.01 -11.17
N GLU A 77 -11.64 12.20 -10.24
CA GLU A 77 -11.63 10.73 -10.40
C GLU A 77 -13.05 10.18 -10.51
N VAL A 78 -13.99 10.74 -9.71
CA VAL A 78 -15.40 10.32 -9.76
C VAL A 78 -16.00 10.62 -11.15
N ARG A 79 -15.67 11.74 -11.78
CA ARG A 79 -16.10 12.08 -13.16
C ARG A 79 -15.50 11.14 -14.20
N GLU A 80 -14.31 10.63 -13.94
CA GLU A 80 -13.64 9.66 -14.81
C GLU A 80 -14.10 8.21 -14.54
N ASN A 81 -15.19 8.07 -13.80
CA ASN A 81 -15.82 6.78 -13.44
C ASN A 81 -14.98 5.90 -12.50
N PHE A 82 -14.12 6.52 -11.69
CA PHE A 82 -13.50 5.78 -10.59
C PHE A 82 -14.49 5.63 -9.44
N ARG A 83 -14.42 4.48 -8.78
CA ARG A 83 -15.28 4.12 -7.64
C ARG A 83 -14.48 3.35 -6.60
N LEU A 84 -14.98 3.36 -5.38
CA LEU A 84 -14.48 2.47 -4.34
C LEU A 84 -15.24 1.14 -4.44
N ALA A 85 -14.54 0.06 -4.74
CA ALA A 85 -15.18 -1.24 -4.95
C ALA A 85 -15.97 -1.72 -3.73
N CYS A 86 -15.53 -1.38 -2.53
CA CYS A 86 -16.21 -1.76 -1.29
C CYS A 86 -17.54 -1.00 -1.06
N GLN A 87 -17.74 0.15 -1.74
CA GLN A 87 -18.94 0.97 -1.58
C GLN A 87 -19.91 0.84 -2.76
N THR A 88 -19.42 0.37 -3.91
CA THR A 88 -20.21 0.31 -5.15
C THR A 88 -20.90 -1.05 -5.24
N LYS A 89 -22.23 -1.03 -5.21
CA LYS A 89 -23.05 -2.23 -5.35
C LYS A 89 -23.29 -2.55 -6.82
N VAL A 90 -23.29 -3.84 -7.15
CA VAL A 90 -23.58 -4.31 -8.51
C VAL A 90 -25.10 -4.31 -8.73
N ILE A 91 -25.53 -3.68 -9.81
CA ILE A 91 -26.95 -3.57 -10.19
C ILE A 91 -27.21 -4.09 -11.61
N ALA A 92 -26.16 -4.20 -12.42
CA ALA A 92 -26.26 -4.68 -13.81
C ALA A 92 -24.93 -5.23 -14.23
N ASP A 93 -24.90 -5.86 -15.40
CA ASP A 93 -23.65 -6.37 -15.98
C ASP A 93 -22.67 -5.23 -16.17
N THR A 94 -21.46 -5.36 -15.63
CA THR A 94 -20.50 -4.26 -15.56
C THR A 94 -19.08 -4.77 -15.81
N THR A 95 -18.30 -3.99 -16.55
CA THR A 95 -16.88 -4.23 -16.74
C THR A 95 -16.10 -3.17 -15.96
N VAL A 96 -15.20 -3.63 -15.12
CA VAL A 96 -14.37 -2.74 -14.29
C VAL A 96 -12.88 -3.09 -14.44
N MET A 97 -12.06 -2.07 -14.36
CA MET A 97 -10.61 -2.22 -14.31
C MET A 97 -10.17 -2.18 -12.84
N ALA A 98 -9.62 -3.29 -12.35
CA ALA A 98 -9.01 -3.31 -11.02
C ALA A 98 -7.64 -2.64 -11.11
N LEU A 99 -7.40 -1.69 -10.24
CA LEU A 99 -6.16 -0.90 -10.26
C LEU A 99 -5.29 -1.30 -9.09
N PRO A 100 -3.97 -1.43 -9.31
CA PRO A 100 -3.08 -1.62 -8.18
C PRO A 100 -3.17 -0.42 -7.23
N PRO A 101 -2.91 -0.58 -5.96
CA PRO A 101 -2.88 0.54 -5.03
C PRO A 101 -1.96 1.62 -5.60
N LYS A 102 -2.41 2.86 -5.60
CA LYS A 102 -1.57 3.98 -6.02
C LYS A 102 -0.37 4.01 -5.08
N ALA A 103 0.80 3.67 -5.58
CA ALA A 103 2.02 3.80 -4.81
C ALA A 103 2.08 5.24 -4.31
N GLU A 104 2.05 5.42 -3.01
CA GLU A 104 2.20 6.75 -2.44
C GLU A 104 3.60 7.24 -2.76
N VAL A 105 3.69 8.09 -3.77
CA VAL A 105 4.94 8.74 -4.13
C VAL A 105 5.25 9.75 -3.02
N GLY A 106 5.86 9.29 -1.96
CA GLY A 106 6.14 10.19 -0.84
C GLY A 106 6.96 9.59 0.28
N HIS A 107 7.05 8.28 0.31
CA HIS A 107 7.86 7.61 1.34
C HIS A 107 8.97 6.77 0.72
N GLN A 108 9.64 7.34 -0.29
CA GLN A 108 10.92 6.76 -0.70
C GLN A 108 11.92 7.12 0.39
N ILE A 109 12.29 6.12 1.15
CA ILE A 109 13.46 6.23 2.00
C ILE A 109 14.64 6.42 1.03
N LEU A 110 15.20 7.59 1.01
CA LEU A 110 16.39 7.91 0.20
C LEU A 110 17.60 7.18 0.79
N SER A 111 17.58 5.85 0.74
CA SER A 111 18.65 5.04 1.33
C SER A 111 19.81 4.79 0.37
N SER A 112 19.72 5.23 -0.87
CA SER A 112 20.76 4.96 -1.84
C SER A 112 20.79 5.97 -2.98
N ASP A 113 20.91 7.24 -2.64
CA ASP A 113 21.20 8.22 -3.69
C ASP A 113 22.69 8.24 -3.93
N LYS A 114 23.15 7.39 -4.86
CA LYS A 114 24.55 7.36 -5.27
C LYS A 114 25.02 8.69 -5.85
N SER A 115 24.09 9.55 -6.25
CA SER A 115 24.43 10.86 -6.79
C SER A 115 24.98 11.81 -5.74
N LEU A 116 24.64 11.59 -4.46
CA LEU A 116 25.18 12.39 -3.36
C LEU A 116 26.57 11.92 -2.91
N ALA A 117 26.98 10.70 -3.27
CA ALA A 117 28.26 10.14 -2.86
C ALA A 117 29.44 10.66 -3.70
N ASP A 118 29.15 11.21 -4.88
CA ASP A 118 30.19 11.71 -5.80
C ASP A 118 30.41 13.22 -5.72
N ASP A 119 29.60 13.94 -4.92
CA ASP A 119 29.81 15.38 -4.76
C ASP A 119 30.67 15.66 -3.51
N ASP A 120 31.93 15.67 -3.74
CA ASP A 120 32.99 15.95 -2.75
C ASP A 120 32.89 17.37 -2.12
N ARG A 121 31.82 18.10 -2.49
CA ARG A 121 31.64 19.51 -2.07
C ARG A 121 30.66 19.70 -0.92
N MET A 122 29.93 18.65 -0.56
CA MET A 122 29.01 18.74 0.57
C MET A 122 29.47 17.87 1.74
N THR A 123 30.55 18.34 2.38
CA THR A 123 30.83 17.85 3.73
C THR A 123 29.83 18.52 4.68
N LEU A 124 28.60 18.07 4.61
CA LEU A 124 27.62 18.42 5.63
C LEU A 124 27.98 17.68 6.91
N ASP A 125 28.65 18.37 7.80
CA ASP A 125 28.84 17.85 9.15
C ASP A 125 27.47 17.91 9.84
N CYS A 126 26.72 16.86 9.68
CA CYS A 126 25.37 16.74 10.26
C CYS A 126 25.41 16.38 11.74
N GLY A 127 26.61 16.24 12.32
CA GLY A 127 26.75 15.84 13.71
C GLY A 127 26.34 14.40 13.99
N VAL A 128 26.03 13.63 12.94
CA VAL A 128 25.61 12.23 13.08
C VAL A 128 26.62 11.35 12.34
N ALA A 129 27.23 10.45 13.06
CA ALA A 129 28.14 9.45 12.47
C ALA A 129 27.53 8.06 12.57
N LYS A 130 27.69 7.29 11.50
CA LYS A 130 27.22 5.90 11.44
C LYS A 130 28.40 4.97 11.73
N TYR A 131 28.25 4.13 12.72
CA TYR A 131 29.22 3.09 13.03
C TYR A 131 28.61 1.71 12.81
N VAL A 132 29.36 0.87 12.11
CA VAL A 132 28.98 -0.53 11.94
C VAL A 132 29.75 -1.31 13.00
N VAL A 133 29.04 -1.83 13.97
CA VAL A 133 29.63 -2.63 15.04
C VAL A 133 29.23 -4.10 14.82
N LYS A 134 30.16 -5.00 15.12
CA LYS A 134 29.92 -6.42 15.02
C LYS A 134 29.76 -6.98 16.44
N ALA A 135 28.53 -7.28 16.79
CA ALA A 135 28.22 -7.90 18.07
C ALA A 135 28.57 -9.39 18.02
N THR A 136 29.03 -9.90 19.13
CA THR A 136 29.30 -11.34 19.27
C THR A 136 28.02 -12.07 19.62
N THR A 137 27.90 -13.29 19.13
CA THR A 137 26.73 -14.12 19.45
C THR A 137 26.76 -14.47 20.94
N PRO A 138 25.69 -14.22 21.69
CA PRO A 138 25.68 -14.58 23.11
C PRO A 138 25.86 -16.07 23.30
N THR A 139 26.71 -16.45 24.25
CA THR A 139 26.99 -17.84 24.64
C THR A 139 26.54 -18.03 26.07
N GLU A 140 26.41 -19.29 26.49
CA GLU A 140 26.00 -19.63 27.86
C GLU A 140 26.97 -19.06 28.92
N GLU A 141 28.22 -18.84 28.56
CA GLU A 141 29.23 -18.28 29.46
C GLU A 141 29.19 -16.75 29.53
N HIS A 142 28.63 -16.08 28.49
CA HIS A 142 28.58 -14.61 28.37
C HIS A 142 27.17 -14.11 28.15
N HIS A 143 26.22 -14.60 28.93
CA HIS A 143 24.81 -14.21 28.82
C HIS A 143 24.42 -12.99 29.69
N GLN A 144 25.36 -12.50 30.49
CA GLN A 144 25.09 -11.43 31.47
C GLN A 144 25.28 -10.02 30.92
N THR A 145 25.84 -9.89 29.73
CA THR A 145 26.01 -8.58 29.09
C THR A 145 24.83 -8.29 28.17
N SER A 146 24.20 -7.16 28.32
CA SER A 146 23.13 -6.76 27.42
C SER A 146 23.71 -6.37 26.06
N ASP A 147 22.93 -6.55 25.01
CA ASP A 147 23.30 -6.14 23.65
C ASP A 147 23.73 -4.67 23.60
N TRP A 148 23.11 -3.84 24.44
CA TRP A 148 23.41 -2.44 24.58
C TRP A 148 24.83 -2.23 25.16
N GLU A 149 25.17 -2.92 26.22
CA GLU A 149 26.50 -2.82 26.84
C GLU A 149 27.60 -3.29 25.89
N GLU A 150 27.36 -4.38 25.18
CA GLU A 150 28.31 -4.88 24.19
C GLU A 150 28.51 -3.88 23.05
N MET A 151 27.40 -3.31 22.54
CA MET A 151 27.46 -2.29 21.49
C MET A 151 28.27 -1.07 21.97
N LEU A 152 28.03 -0.63 23.21
CA LEU A 152 28.73 0.53 23.78
C LEU A 152 30.24 0.25 23.95
N SER A 153 30.63 -0.99 24.22
CA SER A 153 32.05 -1.34 24.41
C SER A 153 32.85 -1.22 23.12
N VAL A 154 32.22 -1.40 21.98
CA VAL A 154 32.86 -1.40 20.66
C VAL A 154 32.88 0.02 20.06
N LEU A 155 32.03 0.93 20.54
CA LEU A 155 31.98 2.30 20.01
C LEU A 155 33.26 3.09 20.37
N PRO A 156 33.74 3.94 19.44
CA PRO A 156 34.91 4.80 19.73
C PRO A 156 34.69 5.67 20.96
N GLY A 157 35.75 5.90 21.73
CA GLY A 157 35.67 6.63 22.99
C GLY A 157 35.19 8.07 22.90
N HIS A 158 35.18 8.66 21.71
CA HIS A 158 34.69 10.03 21.50
C HIS A 158 33.17 10.10 21.27
N VAL A 159 32.51 8.94 21.18
CA VAL A 159 31.06 8.89 21.02
C VAL A 159 30.41 9.01 22.41
N SER A 160 29.48 9.93 22.55
CA SER A 160 28.75 10.08 23.82
C SER A 160 27.95 8.81 24.13
N ARG A 161 28.16 8.30 25.33
CA ARG A 161 27.45 7.10 25.81
C ARG A 161 26.30 7.44 26.75
N ASP A 162 26.02 8.73 26.90
CA ASP A 162 24.92 9.17 27.78
C ASP A 162 23.59 9.00 27.06
N VAL A 163 22.77 8.14 27.61
CA VAL A 163 21.38 7.95 27.19
C VAL A 163 20.52 8.63 28.25
N SER A 164 20.08 9.83 27.90
CA SER A 164 19.15 10.51 28.81
C SER A 164 17.74 9.96 28.61
N UNK A 165 17.62 9.48 29.64
CA UNK A 165 16.31 8.93 29.64
C UNK A 165 15.27 9.70 29.94
#